data_149f7fb31e3198c5f49b8d8ee70c6470
#
_entry.id   149f7fb31e3198c5f49b8d8ee70c6470
#
_cell.length_a   1.000
_cell.length_b   1.000
_cell.length_c   1.000
_cell.angle_alpha   90.00
_cell.angle_beta   90.00
_cell.angle_gamma   90.00
#
_symmetry.space_group_name_H-M   'P 1'
#
loop_
_entity.id
_entity.type
_entity.pdbx_description
1 polymer ?
#
loop_
_entity_poly.entity_id
_entity_poly.type
_entity_poly.pdbx_seq_one_letter_code
_entity_poly.pdbx_strand_id
1 'polypeptide(L)'
;MKLSMRLLFLAIVFIFGITMSCNKSESFVEQTALMTSQQNDIYHEWVNVFLELDRYASFYRPGPAPRALAYMGLSAYEACLGGMPDYQSLQYRLGIKSMPAVKNNLYWPEVINASYAYLMRKFFETVTFKDKSGNVLSNESFMNIISDKELELRVGFQNSIVEPTLNNSEAHGREVAAAIWSYSTSDPVGHNGHLNPFPVPVNAVGCEWVPTDPGVATRGLYSQWGKVRRFALTSNDLDALATPFDCSSDVNSQIYAQAYETYVITNEARKNLKGDLEHQAEFWSDDRVGWTFSPPGRMIAIADQIVEKENFNLEKTCVLYAQLGMAENDAAVNAWYNKYKFNIERPITYIQR
;
A
#
# COMPACT_ATOMS: atom_id res chain seq x y z
N MET A 1 24.96 13.77 -75.14
CA MET A 1 24.60 14.70 -74.06
C MET A 1 23.18 14.57 -73.53
N LYS A 2 22.37 13.57 -73.95
CA LYS A 2 21.00 13.32 -73.42
C LYS A 2 20.87 12.15 -72.44
N LEU A 3 21.96 11.44 -72.17
CA LEU A 3 21.97 10.28 -71.25
C LEU A 3 22.29 10.65 -69.79
N SER A 4 22.95 11.76 -69.57
CA SER A 4 23.35 12.21 -68.20
C SER A 4 22.21 12.83 -67.41
N MET A 5 21.20 13.41 -68.10
CA MET A 5 20.09 14.11 -67.43
C MET A 5 19.01 13.17 -66.90
N ARG A 6 18.86 11.97 -67.52
CA ARG A 6 17.91 10.94 -67.06
C ARG A 6 18.42 10.17 -65.84
N LEU A 7 19.73 9.96 -65.73
CA LEU A 7 20.37 9.36 -64.55
C LEU A 7 20.35 10.29 -63.36
N LEU A 8 20.48 11.60 -63.57
CA LEU A 8 20.40 12.59 -62.47
C LEU A 8 18.97 12.72 -61.93
N PHE A 9 17.95 12.59 -62.77
CA PHE A 9 16.55 12.64 -62.34
C PHE A 9 16.13 11.38 -61.57
N LEU A 10 16.65 10.19 -61.93
CA LEU A 10 16.42 8.94 -61.22
C LEU A 10 17.14 8.93 -59.85
N ALA A 11 18.35 9.51 -59.75
CA ALA A 11 19.07 9.65 -58.49
C ALA A 11 18.39 10.62 -57.51
N ILE A 12 17.81 11.74 -58.02
CA ILE A 12 17.09 12.70 -57.17
C ILE A 12 15.75 12.12 -56.70
N VAL A 13 15.04 11.35 -57.50
CA VAL A 13 13.78 10.68 -57.09
C VAL A 13 14.07 9.55 -56.08
N PHE A 14 15.22 8.86 -56.17
CA PHE A 14 15.63 7.84 -55.22
C PHE A 14 16.05 8.44 -53.87
N ILE A 15 16.74 9.59 -53.89
CA ILE A 15 17.14 10.31 -52.66
C ILE A 15 15.92 10.92 -51.96
N PHE A 16 14.92 11.45 -52.71
CA PHE A 16 13.65 11.96 -52.13
C PHE A 16 12.75 10.85 -51.59
N GLY A 17 12.81 9.63 -52.16
CA GLY A 17 12.07 8.46 -51.69
C GLY A 17 12.61 7.89 -50.40
N ILE A 18 13.91 8.03 -50.16
CA ILE A 18 14.57 7.52 -48.91
C ILE A 18 14.36 8.47 -47.73
N THR A 19 14.21 9.79 -47.98
CA THR A 19 13.99 10.76 -46.88
C THR A 19 12.53 10.81 -46.42
N MET A 20 11.56 10.29 -47.19
CA MET A 20 10.17 10.17 -46.72
C MET A 20 9.85 8.88 -45.99
N SER A 21 10.78 7.89 -45.99
CA SER A 21 10.56 6.61 -45.33
C SER A 21 11.04 6.59 -43.85
N CYS A 22 11.78 7.61 -43.38
CA CYS A 22 12.30 7.65 -42.04
C CYS A 22 11.45 8.34 -40.96
N ASN A 23 10.35 9.01 -41.34
CA ASN A 23 9.53 9.75 -40.36
C ASN A 23 8.24 9.04 -39.92
N LYS A 24 8.07 7.77 -40.29
CA LYS A 24 6.92 6.98 -39.81
C LYS A 24 7.23 5.95 -38.74
N SER A 25 8.50 5.74 -38.37
CA SER A 25 8.87 4.74 -37.36
C SER A 25 9.07 5.30 -35.97
N GLU A 26 9.35 6.60 -35.81
CA GLU A 26 9.58 7.17 -34.46
C GLU A 26 8.28 7.37 -33.66
N SER A 27 7.15 7.62 -34.29
CA SER A 27 5.87 7.78 -33.58
C SER A 27 5.21 6.44 -33.19
N PHE A 28 5.67 5.31 -33.73
CA PHE A 28 5.08 4.00 -33.46
C PHE A 28 5.81 3.23 -32.36
N VAL A 29 7.05 3.58 -32.05
CA VAL A 29 7.86 2.92 -31.01
C VAL A 29 7.55 3.48 -29.62
N GLU A 30 7.11 4.74 -29.51
CA GLU A 30 6.76 5.37 -28.24
C GLU A 30 5.43 4.88 -27.63
N GLN A 31 4.51 4.36 -28.43
CA GLN A 31 3.18 3.92 -27.98
C GLN A 31 3.14 2.49 -27.40
N THR A 32 4.21 1.72 -27.55
CA THR A 32 4.32 0.34 -27.05
C THR A 32 5.44 0.17 -26.03
N ALA A 33 5.86 1.26 -25.38
CA ALA A 33 6.93 1.18 -24.38
C ALA A 33 6.52 0.24 -23.24
N LEU A 34 7.29 -0.83 -23.06
CA LEU A 34 7.19 -1.71 -21.90
C LEU A 34 7.42 -0.91 -20.63
N MET A 35 6.81 -1.31 -19.54
CA MET A 35 7.00 -0.65 -18.24
C MET A 35 8.46 -0.65 -17.78
N THR A 36 9.28 -1.60 -18.26
CA THR A 36 10.72 -1.64 -18.02
C THR A 36 11.49 -0.40 -18.51
N SER A 37 10.95 0.33 -19.50
CA SER A 37 11.57 1.54 -20.07
C SER A 37 11.06 2.84 -19.45
N GLN A 38 10.14 2.78 -18.49
CA GLN A 38 9.50 3.96 -17.90
C GLN A 38 10.03 4.23 -16.48
N GLN A 39 10.05 5.51 -16.11
CA GLN A 39 10.39 5.97 -14.76
C GLN A 39 9.23 5.71 -13.80
N ASN A 40 9.53 5.66 -12.51
CA ASN A 40 8.60 5.25 -11.46
C ASN A 40 8.08 6.39 -10.59
N ASP A 41 8.28 7.64 -10.98
CA ASP A 41 7.92 8.84 -10.20
C ASP A 41 6.44 8.82 -9.74
N ILE A 42 5.58 8.20 -10.54
CA ILE A 42 4.16 8.04 -10.22
C ILE A 42 3.92 7.34 -8.88
N TYR A 43 4.74 6.35 -8.51
CA TYR A 43 4.59 5.65 -7.24
C TYR A 43 5.01 6.52 -6.06
N HIS A 44 6.12 7.27 -6.19
CA HIS A 44 6.55 8.23 -5.18
C HIS A 44 5.46 9.25 -4.85
N GLU A 45 4.81 9.81 -5.87
CA GLU A 45 3.71 10.76 -5.69
C GLU A 45 2.53 10.14 -4.94
N TRP A 46 2.09 8.94 -5.29
CA TRP A 46 0.97 8.28 -4.61
C TRP A 46 1.33 7.74 -3.22
N VAL A 47 2.57 7.35 -2.98
CA VAL A 47 3.07 7.01 -1.64
C VAL A 47 2.96 8.23 -0.72
N ASN A 48 3.40 9.40 -1.17
CA ASN A 48 3.30 10.63 -0.39
C ASN A 48 1.85 10.98 -0.04
N VAL A 49 0.92 10.87 -0.99
CA VAL A 49 -0.50 11.06 -0.72
C VAL A 49 -1.01 10.05 0.32
N PHE A 50 -0.69 8.76 0.17
CA PHE A 50 -1.11 7.75 1.14
C PHE A 50 -0.57 8.04 2.54
N LEU A 51 0.71 8.39 2.68
CA LEU A 51 1.33 8.70 3.97
C LEU A 51 0.71 9.93 4.64
N GLU A 52 0.30 10.93 3.85
CA GLU A 52 -0.41 12.09 4.37
C GLU A 52 -1.80 11.71 4.90
N LEU A 53 -2.57 10.91 4.17
CA LEU A 53 -3.86 10.43 4.64
C LEU A 53 -3.72 9.52 5.87
N ASP A 54 -2.78 8.58 5.83
CA ASP A 54 -2.53 7.61 6.89
C ASP A 54 -2.16 8.30 8.21
N ARG A 55 -1.39 9.37 8.17
CA ARG A 55 -1.00 10.15 9.35
C ARG A 55 -2.19 10.58 10.20
N TYR A 56 -3.29 10.96 9.58
CA TYR A 56 -4.49 11.49 10.25
C TYR A 56 -5.63 10.49 10.36
N ALA A 57 -5.55 9.34 9.70
CA ALA A 57 -6.60 8.33 9.65
C ALA A 57 -6.81 7.66 11.03
N SER A 58 -7.85 8.08 11.76
CA SER A 58 -8.17 7.56 13.08
C SER A 58 -8.89 6.21 12.98
N PHE A 59 -8.48 5.22 13.77
CA PHE A 59 -9.03 3.85 13.77
C PHE A 59 -8.99 3.14 12.39
N TYR A 60 -8.13 3.60 11.51
CA TYR A 60 -7.93 2.98 10.19
C TYR A 60 -6.58 2.24 10.09
N ARG A 61 -5.61 2.68 10.85
CA ARG A 61 -4.19 2.37 10.71
C ARG A 61 -3.80 0.91 10.94
N PRO A 62 -4.24 0.23 12.03
CA PRO A 62 -3.62 -1.07 12.37
C PRO A 62 -4.04 -2.23 11.45
N GLY A 63 -5.23 -2.19 10.89
CA GLY A 63 -5.76 -3.24 10.03
C GLY A 63 -6.16 -2.76 8.63
N PRO A 64 -7.06 -1.78 8.50
CA PRO A 64 -7.54 -1.32 7.20
C PRO A 64 -6.47 -0.71 6.28
N ALA A 65 -5.47 -0.01 6.82
CA ALA A 65 -4.41 0.61 6.01
C ALA A 65 -3.60 -0.41 5.19
N PRO A 66 -3.04 -1.49 5.77
CA PRO A 66 -2.34 -2.50 4.97
C PRO A 66 -3.27 -3.20 3.97
N ARG A 67 -4.55 -3.36 4.32
CA ARG A 67 -5.55 -3.89 3.39
C ARG A 67 -5.76 -2.97 2.19
N ALA A 68 -5.85 -1.66 2.39
CA ALA A 68 -5.95 -0.70 1.30
C ALA A 68 -4.72 -0.76 0.38
N LEU A 69 -3.51 -0.80 0.94
CA LEU A 69 -2.26 -0.95 0.20
C LEU A 69 -2.23 -2.21 -0.66
N ALA A 70 -2.70 -3.35 -0.10
CA ALA A 70 -2.77 -4.61 -0.83
C ALA A 70 -3.66 -4.52 -2.07
N TYR A 71 -4.86 -3.96 -1.95
CA TYR A 71 -5.78 -3.84 -3.08
C TYR A 71 -5.36 -2.77 -4.08
N MET A 72 -4.74 -1.67 -3.64
CA MET A 72 -4.17 -0.66 -4.52
C MET A 72 -3.01 -1.22 -5.34
N GLY A 73 -2.06 -1.90 -4.70
CA GLY A 73 -0.94 -2.57 -5.38
C GLY A 73 -1.40 -3.66 -6.34
N LEU A 74 -2.35 -4.51 -5.92
CA LEU A 74 -2.94 -5.54 -6.78
C LEU A 74 -3.64 -4.92 -8.01
N SER A 75 -4.36 -3.82 -7.82
CA SER A 75 -5.06 -3.16 -8.91
C SER A 75 -4.11 -2.58 -9.96
N ALA A 76 -3.06 -1.91 -9.53
CA ALA A 76 -2.05 -1.39 -10.47
C ALA A 76 -1.34 -2.53 -11.20
N TYR A 77 -0.99 -3.61 -10.50
CA TYR A 77 -0.39 -4.79 -11.10
C TYR A 77 -1.27 -5.40 -12.20
N GLU A 78 -2.54 -5.68 -11.90
CA GLU A 78 -3.49 -6.25 -12.86
C GLU A 78 -3.77 -5.30 -14.04
N ALA A 79 -3.85 -4.00 -13.78
CA ALA A 79 -4.11 -3.00 -14.82
C ALA A 79 -2.91 -2.83 -15.79
N CYS A 80 -1.70 -3.10 -15.31
CA CYS A 80 -0.48 -2.89 -16.09
C CYS A 80 0.05 -4.16 -16.79
N LEU A 81 -0.64 -5.30 -16.71
CA LEU A 81 -0.19 -6.57 -17.32
C LEU A 81 0.14 -6.48 -18.80
N GLY A 82 -0.55 -5.61 -19.56
CA GLY A 82 -0.24 -5.40 -20.98
C GLY A 82 1.13 -4.79 -21.24
N GLY A 83 1.75 -4.17 -20.24
CA GLY A 83 3.12 -3.62 -20.28
C GLY A 83 4.17 -4.52 -19.60
N MET A 84 3.74 -5.67 -19.07
CA MET A 84 4.58 -6.59 -18.27
C MET A 84 4.49 -8.02 -18.82
N PRO A 85 5.11 -8.32 -19.98
CA PRO A 85 4.91 -9.59 -20.70
C PRO A 85 5.40 -10.83 -19.94
N ASP A 86 6.30 -10.66 -18.98
CA ASP A 86 6.84 -11.77 -18.16
C ASP A 86 5.96 -12.10 -16.94
N TYR A 87 4.87 -11.37 -16.73
CA TYR A 87 3.97 -11.52 -15.60
C TYR A 87 2.59 -12.00 -16.01
N GLN A 88 1.89 -12.63 -15.08
CA GLN A 88 0.57 -13.21 -15.28
C GLN A 88 -0.44 -12.68 -14.28
N SER A 89 -1.71 -12.62 -14.69
CA SER A 89 -2.81 -12.24 -13.82
C SER A 89 -2.93 -13.17 -12.61
N LEU A 90 -3.15 -12.58 -11.47
CA LEU A 90 -3.44 -13.27 -10.20
C LEU A 90 -4.93 -13.61 -10.07
N GLN A 91 -5.77 -13.22 -11.05
CA GLN A 91 -7.22 -13.37 -11.02
C GLN A 91 -7.65 -14.79 -10.58
N TYR A 92 -7.15 -15.81 -11.24
CA TYR A 92 -7.53 -17.19 -10.93
C TYR A 92 -7.03 -17.66 -9.57
N ARG A 93 -5.79 -17.31 -9.25
CA ARG A 93 -5.18 -17.67 -7.96
C ARG A 93 -5.92 -17.05 -6.78
N LEU A 94 -6.38 -15.82 -6.92
CA LEU A 94 -7.11 -15.09 -5.88
C LEU A 94 -8.62 -15.32 -5.93
N GLY A 95 -9.14 -16.02 -6.95
CA GLY A 95 -10.58 -16.24 -7.11
C GLY A 95 -11.39 -14.98 -7.43
N ILE A 96 -10.79 -14.02 -8.15
CA ILE A 96 -11.48 -12.83 -8.61
C ILE A 96 -12.42 -13.21 -9.76
N LYS A 97 -13.71 -13.00 -9.57
CA LYS A 97 -14.75 -13.52 -10.49
C LYS A 97 -14.72 -12.89 -11.87
N SER A 98 -14.41 -11.62 -11.96
CA SER A 98 -14.42 -10.88 -13.22
C SER A 98 -13.35 -9.80 -13.20
N MET A 99 -12.54 -9.77 -14.26
CA MET A 99 -11.56 -8.73 -14.53
C MET A 99 -11.75 -8.22 -15.96
N PRO A 100 -11.52 -6.93 -16.23
CA PRO A 100 -11.42 -6.43 -17.59
C PRO A 100 -10.34 -7.16 -18.39
N ALA A 101 -10.51 -7.22 -19.70
CA ALA A 101 -9.49 -7.78 -20.59
C ALA A 101 -8.20 -6.95 -20.50
N VAL A 102 -7.05 -7.63 -20.55
CA VAL A 102 -5.75 -6.97 -20.65
C VAL A 102 -5.71 -6.11 -21.91
N LYS A 103 -5.34 -4.85 -21.76
CA LYS A 103 -5.17 -3.89 -22.87
C LYS A 103 -3.69 -3.58 -23.05
N ASN A 104 -3.31 -3.35 -24.29
CA ASN A 104 -1.97 -2.92 -24.68
C ASN A 104 -2.03 -1.46 -25.19
N ASN A 105 -0.88 -0.89 -25.50
CA ASN A 105 -0.75 0.46 -26.07
C ASN A 105 -1.36 1.56 -25.20
N LEU A 106 -1.13 1.45 -23.88
CA LEU A 106 -1.53 2.42 -22.87
C LEU A 106 -0.30 3.17 -22.36
N TYR A 107 -0.53 4.34 -21.78
CA TYR A 107 0.46 5.06 -20.99
C TYR A 107 0.34 4.62 -19.52
N TRP A 108 1.26 3.78 -19.09
CA TRP A 108 1.17 3.06 -17.82
C TRP A 108 1.16 3.97 -16.58
N PRO A 109 1.89 5.10 -16.55
CA PRO A 109 1.76 6.03 -15.42
C PRO A 109 0.33 6.56 -15.25
N GLU A 110 -0.42 6.83 -16.35
CA GLU A 110 -1.82 7.25 -16.23
C GLU A 110 -2.74 6.09 -15.81
N VAL A 111 -2.47 4.85 -16.24
CA VAL A 111 -3.19 3.67 -15.75
C VAL A 111 -3.08 3.55 -14.23
N ILE A 112 -1.85 3.72 -13.71
CA ILE A 112 -1.57 3.68 -12.26
C ILE A 112 -2.24 4.86 -11.57
N ASN A 113 -2.11 6.08 -12.12
CA ASN A 113 -2.72 7.30 -11.60
C ASN A 113 -4.21 7.11 -11.35
N ALA A 114 -4.95 6.71 -12.37
CA ALA A 114 -6.40 6.50 -12.32
C ALA A 114 -6.80 5.37 -11.36
N SER A 115 -6.02 4.28 -11.34
CA SER A 115 -6.27 3.14 -10.46
C SER A 115 -6.08 3.49 -8.98
N TYR A 116 -4.96 4.14 -8.64
CA TYR A 116 -4.66 4.56 -7.27
C TYR A 116 -5.66 5.61 -6.78
N ALA A 117 -5.94 6.63 -7.58
CA ALA A 117 -6.92 7.67 -7.24
C ALA A 117 -8.30 7.07 -6.96
N TYR A 118 -8.77 6.16 -7.81
CA TYR A 118 -10.06 5.50 -7.63
C TYR A 118 -10.12 4.72 -6.32
N LEU A 119 -9.16 3.83 -6.06
CA LEU A 119 -9.18 2.98 -4.87
C LEU A 119 -8.90 3.78 -3.59
N MET A 120 -7.98 4.74 -3.62
CA MET A 120 -7.69 5.57 -2.47
C MET A 120 -8.92 6.34 -2.00
N ARG A 121 -9.69 6.95 -2.93
CA ARG A 121 -10.99 7.55 -2.58
C ARG A 121 -11.91 6.53 -1.94
N LYS A 122 -12.06 5.35 -2.54
CA LYS A 122 -12.94 4.29 -2.05
C LYS A 122 -12.57 3.79 -0.66
N PHE A 123 -11.29 3.68 -0.37
CA PHE A 123 -10.83 3.21 0.95
C PHE A 123 -10.90 4.30 2.03
N PHE A 124 -10.77 5.58 1.66
CA PHE A 124 -10.70 6.67 2.62
C PHE A 124 -11.97 7.54 2.72
N GLU A 125 -12.96 7.38 1.81
CA GLU A 125 -14.18 8.22 1.77
C GLU A 125 -14.99 8.21 3.08
N THR A 126 -14.89 7.16 3.90
CA THR A 126 -15.60 7.03 5.18
C THR A 126 -14.70 7.11 6.40
N VAL A 127 -13.42 7.40 6.21
CA VAL A 127 -12.44 7.48 7.31
C VAL A 127 -12.61 8.78 8.08
N THR A 128 -12.51 8.69 9.41
CA THR A 128 -12.43 9.84 10.28
C THR A 128 -10.99 10.28 10.43
N PHE A 129 -10.69 11.50 10.01
CA PHE A 129 -9.37 12.11 10.17
C PHE A 129 -9.30 12.95 11.43
N LYS A 130 -8.19 12.87 12.16
CA LYS A 130 -7.95 13.63 13.40
C LYS A 130 -6.56 14.21 13.43
N ASP A 131 -6.46 15.41 14.00
CA ASP A 131 -5.16 16.02 14.30
C ASP A 131 -4.51 15.41 15.57
N LYS A 132 -3.31 15.89 15.90
CA LYS A 132 -2.56 15.45 17.09
C LYS A 132 -3.25 15.78 18.42
N SER A 133 -4.21 16.69 18.43
CA SER A 133 -5.01 17.04 19.60
C SER A 133 -6.32 16.27 19.69
N GLY A 134 -6.60 15.40 18.70
CA GLY A 134 -7.82 14.59 18.61
C GLY A 134 -9.01 15.30 17.97
N ASN A 135 -8.83 16.54 17.46
CA ASN A 135 -9.89 17.25 16.75
C ASN A 135 -10.17 16.56 15.42
N VAL A 136 -11.46 16.42 15.08
CA VAL A 136 -11.90 15.87 13.79
C VAL A 136 -11.62 16.89 12.69
N LEU A 137 -10.95 16.44 11.64
CA LEU A 137 -10.65 17.21 10.44
C LEU A 137 -11.67 16.90 9.34
N SER A 138 -11.82 17.83 8.37
CA SER A 138 -12.71 17.65 7.24
C SER A 138 -12.29 16.48 6.35
N ASN A 139 -13.14 15.48 6.20
CA ASN A 139 -12.91 14.38 5.25
C ASN A 139 -12.78 14.90 3.81
N GLU A 140 -13.61 15.89 3.43
CA GLU A 140 -13.58 16.52 2.10
C GLU A 140 -12.19 17.07 1.76
N SER A 141 -11.49 17.69 2.72
CA SER A 141 -10.14 18.21 2.50
C SER A 141 -9.16 17.09 2.11
N PHE A 142 -9.27 15.90 2.72
CA PHE A 142 -8.43 14.76 2.37
C PHE A 142 -8.84 14.13 1.03
N MET A 143 -10.13 14.11 0.70
CA MET A 143 -10.59 13.66 -0.62
C MET A 143 -10.12 14.59 -1.73
N ASN A 144 -10.02 15.90 -1.46
CA ASN A 144 -9.48 16.88 -2.39
C ASN A 144 -7.98 16.66 -2.64
N ILE A 145 -7.18 16.28 -1.63
CA ILE A 145 -5.76 15.93 -1.83
C ILE A 145 -5.62 14.84 -2.91
N ILE A 146 -6.47 13.81 -2.86
CA ILE A 146 -6.46 12.73 -3.86
C ILE A 146 -6.83 13.27 -5.24
N SER A 147 -7.88 14.10 -5.32
CA SER A 147 -8.40 14.63 -6.59
C SER A 147 -7.42 15.60 -7.23
N ASP A 148 -6.82 16.46 -6.42
CA ASP A 148 -5.84 17.45 -6.89
C ASP A 148 -4.57 16.78 -7.41
N LYS A 149 -4.09 15.72 -6.71
CA LYS A 149 -2.93 14.97 -7.16
C LYS A 149 -3.20 14.20 -8.46
N GLU A 150 -4.35 13.56 -8.59
CA GLU A 150 -4.75 12.88 -9.82
C GLU A 150 -4.77 13.84 -11.01
N LEU A 151 -5.35 15.03 -10.82
CA LEU A 151 -5.42 16.06 -11.87
C LEU A 151 -4.04 16.63 -12.20
N GLU A 152 -3.21 16.93 -11.18
CA GLU A 152 -1.86 17.45 -11.35
C GLU A 152 -1.02 16.52 -12.23
N LEU A 153 -1.01 15.22 -11.90
CA LEU A 153 -0.26 14.22 -12.66
C LEU A 153 -0.78 14.09 -14.09
N ARG A 154 -2.09 14.03 -14.27
CA ARG A 154 -2.69 13.97 -15.62
C ARG A 154 -2.33 15.19 -16.47
N VAL A 155 -2.38 16.39 -15.91
CA VAL A 155 -1.97 17.62 -16.62
C VAL A 155 -0.49 17.55 -16.98
N GLY A 156 0.35 17.02 -16.10
CA GLY A 156 1.77 16.78 -16.43
C GLY A 156 1.96 15.86 -17.63
N PHE A 157 1.18 14.79 -17.72
CA PHE A 157 1.26 13.81 -18.83
C PHE A 157 0.79 14.39 -20.17
N GLN A 158 -0.15 15.32 -20.18
CA GLN A 158 -0.63 16.00 -21.41
C GLN A 158 0.46 16.73 -22.17
N ASN A 159 1.58 17.08 -21.54
CA ASN A 159 2.70 17.73 -22.20
C ASN A 159 3.44 16.80 -23.20
N SER A 160 3.31 15.48 -23.04
CA SER A 160 4.07 14.50 -23.82
C SER A 160 3.22 13.40 -24.46
N ILE A 161 2.01 13.17 -23.94
CA ILE A 161 1.14 12.07 -24.37
C ILE A 161 -0.16 12.63 -24.96
N VAL A 162 -0.56 12.08 -26.09
CA VAL A 162 -1.79 12.52 -26.78
C VAL A 162 -3.04 12.13 -25.99
N GLU A 163 -4.04 13.01 -26.01
CA GLU A 163 -5.28 12.88 -25.24
C GLU A 163 -6.02 11.54 -25.43
N PRO A 164 -6.17 10.96 -26.63
CA PRO A 164 -6.82 9.66 -26.79
C PRO A 164 -6.11 8.53 -26.02
N THR A 165 -4.78 8.56 -25.95
CA THR A 165 -3.99 7.57 -25.18
C THR A 165 -4.21 7.75 -23.70
N LEU A 166 -4.20 8.99 -23.21
CA LEU A 166 -4.47 9.28 -21.79
C LEU A 166 -5.89 8.86 -21.40
N ASN A 167 -6.90 9.18 -22.20
CA ASN A 167 -8.28 8.80 -21.93
C ASN A 167 -8.48 7.28 -21.89
N ASN A 168 -7.84 6.54 -22.81
CA ASN A 168 -7.89 5.08 -22.81
C ASN A 168 -7.17 4.48 -21.61
N SER A 169 -6.06 5.09 -21.17
CA SER A 169 -5.28 4.65 -20.02
C SER A 169 -6.04 4.89 -18.72
N GLU A 170 -6.62 6.08 -18.55
CA GLU A 170 -7.48 6.40 -17.40
C GLU A 170 -8.67 5.46 -17.33
N ALA A 171 -9.40 5.27 -18.42
CA ALA A 171 -10.57 4.41 -18.47
C ALA A 171 -10.21 2.97 -18.06
N HIS A 172 -9.09 2.43 -18.57
CA HIS A 172 -8.63 1.09 -18.21
C HIS A 172 -8.23 0.97 -16.75
N GLY A 173 -7.46 1.94 -16.22
CA GLY A 173 -7.09 1.98 -14.80
C GLY A 173 -8.31 1.96 -13.88
N ARG A 174 -9.34 2.77 -14.20
CA ARG A 174 -10.61 2.82 -13.45
C ARG A 174 -11.43 1.53 -13.57
N GLU A 175 -11.50 0.92 -14.76
CA GLU A 175 -12.22 -0.35 -14.97
C GLU A 175 -11.62 -1.47 -14.11
N VAL A 176 -10.30 -1.61 -14.10
CA VAL A 176 -9.61 -2.61 -13.28
C VAL A 176 -9.77 -2.28 -11.80
N ALA A 177 -9.61 -1.03 -11.41
CA ALA A 177 -9.79 -0.60 -10.01
C ALA A 177 -11.22 -0.88 -9.50
N ALA A 178 -12.24 -0.68 -10.33
CA ALA A 178 -13.62 -1.01 -9.97
C ALA A 178 -13.85 -2.52 -9.78
N ALA A 179 -13.22 -3.36 -10.60
CA ALA A 179 -13.26 -4.81 -10.43
C ALA A 179 -12.55 -5.26 -9.13
N ILE A 180 -11.39 -4.70 -8.84
CA ILE A 180 -10.66 -4.96 -7.58
C ILE A 180 -11.42 -4.41 -6.37
N TRP A 181 -12.06 -3.26 -6.47
CA TRP A 181 -12.96 -2.75 -5.42
C TRP A 181 -14.10 -3.72 -5.14
N SER A 182 -14.78 -4.20 -6.21
CA SER A 182 -15.84 -5.20 -6.06
C SER A 182 -15.33 -6.49 -5.39
N TYR A 183 -14.12 -6.93 -5.75
CA TYR A 183 -13.47 -8.06 -5.08
C TYR A 183 -13.18 -7.75 -3.61
N SER A 184 -12.68 -6.56 -3.29
CA SER A 184 -12.41 -6.16 -1.91
C SER A 184 -13.66 -6.15 -1.05
N THR A 185 -14.77 -5.59 -1.55
CA THR A 185 -16.05 -5.50 -0.81
C THR A 185 -16.74 -6.85 -0.60
N SER A 186 -16.37 -7.88 -1.37
CA SER A 186 -16.86 -9.25 -1.14
C SER A 186 -16.27 -9.92 0.11
N ASP A 187 -15.34 -9.26 0.80
CA ASP A 187 -14.87 -9.61 2.14
C ASP A 187 -15.53 -8.68 3.18
N PRO A 188 -16.67 -9.06 3.78
CA PRO A 188 -17.43 -8.15 4.63
C PRO A 188 -16.72 -7.79 5.94
N VAL A 189 -15.84 -8.66 6.44
CA VAL A 189 -15.09 -8.38 7.66
C VAL A 189 -14.05 -7.29 7.41
N GLY A 190 -13.27 -7.41 6.33
CA GLY A 190 -12.27 -6.43 5.97
C GLY A 190 -12.88 -5.11 5.49
N HIS A 191 -13.97 -5.17 4.71
CA HIS A 191 -14.58 -3.98 4.13
C HIS A 191 -15.12 -3.00 5.19
N ASN A 192 -15.80 -3.51 6.19
CA ASN A 192 -16.44 -2.69 7.22
C ASN A 192 -15.65 -2.62 8.54
N GLY A 193 -14.46 -3.19 8.60
CA GLY A 193 -13.70 -3.33 9.82
C GLY A 193 -13.38 -2.00 10.51
N HIS A 194 -13.09 -0.96 9.73
CA HIS A 194 -12.80 0.37 10.25
C HIS A 194 -14.03 1.13 10.78
N LEU A 195 -15.23 0.75 10.35
CA LEU A 195 -16.47 1.34 10.83
C LEU A 195 -16.91 0.77 12.18
N ASN A 196 -16.44 -0.42 12.54
CA ASN A 196 -16.72 -1.05 13.82
C ASN A 196 -15.46 -1.68 14.43
N PRO A 197 -14.50 -0.85 14.87
CA PRO A 197 -13.20 -1.33 15.37
C PRO A 197 -13.29 -2.02 16.75
N PHE A 198 -14.42 -1.89 17.48
CA PHE A 198 -14.60 -2.41 18.84
C PHE A 198 -15.74 -3.42 18.93
N PRO A 199 -15.73 -4.51 18.18
CA PRO A 199 -16.91 -5.40 18.11
C PRO A 199 -17.18 -6.17 19.41
N VAL A 200 -16.17 -6.43 20.23
CA VAL A 200 -16.30 -7.27 21.43
C VAL A 200 -15.57 -6.64 22.63
N PRO A 201 -16.22 -6.53 23.81
CA PRO A 201 -15.53 -6.22 25.05
C PRO A 201 -14.54 -7.33 25.39
N VAL A 202 -13.38 -6.97 25.90
CA VAL A 202 -12.42 -7.92 26.44
C VAL A 202 -12.64 -8.03 27.94
N ASN A 203 -13.00 -9.23 28.41
CA ASN A 203 -13.11 -9.55 29.81
C ASN A 203 -11.90 -10.38 30.19
N ALA A 204 -10.91 -9.77 30.86
CA ALA A 204 -9.71 -10.43 31.26
C ALA A 204 -9.89 -11.14 32.62
N VAL A 205 -9.39 -12.37 32.69
CA VAL A 205 -9.29 -13.15 33.93
C VAL A 205 -7.84 -13.59 34.09
N GLY A 206 -7.20 -13.13 35.14
CA GLY A 206 -5.80 -13.48 35.42
C GLY A 206 -4.80 -12.77 34.49
N CYS A 207 -4.06 -13.54 33.69
CA CYS A 207 -3.00 -13.03 32.80
C CYS A 207 -3.46 -12.69 31.40
N GLU A 208 -4.72 -12.38 31.24
CA GLU A 208 -5.26 -11.96 29.95
C GLU A 208 -5.08 -10.46 29.71
N TRP A 209 -5.16 -10.07 28.45
CA TRP A 209 -5.03 -8.68 28.05
C TRP A 209 -6.11 -7.79 28.69
N VAL A 210 -5.68 -6.65 29.22
CA VAL A 210 -6.54 -5.55 29.67
C VAL A 210 -6.17 -4.25 28.97
N PRO A 211 -7.12 -3.30 28.79
CA PRO A 211 -6.80 -1.97 28.36
C PRO A 211 -5.81 -1.29 29.31
N THR A 212 -4.74 -0.71 28.76
CA THR A 212 -3.68 -0.05 29.53
C THR A 212 -3.76 1.47 29.49
N ASP A 213 -4.60 2.02 28.64
CA ASP A 213 -4.88 3.44 28.55
C ASP A 213 -6.34 3.70 28.97
N PRO A 214 -6.56 4.29 30.12
CA PRO A 214 -7.93 4.48 30.65
C PRO A 214 -8.78 5.44 29.85
N GLY A 215 -8.20 6.23 28.95
CA GLY A 215 -8.94 7.23 28.16
C GLY A 215 -9.28 6.80 26.74
N VAL A 216 -8.67 5.74 26.20
CA VAL A 216 -8.66 5.51 24.76
C VAL A 216 -9.43 4.27 24.33
N ALA A 217 -9.33 3.15 25.01
CA ALA A 217 -10.00 1.93 24.60
C ALA A 217 -10.39 1.06 25.79
N THR A 218 -11.67 0.85 25.96
CA THR A 218 -12.22 -0.12 26.93
C THR A 218 -12.43 -1.51 26.31
N ARG A 219 -12.11 -1.68 25.04
CA ARG A 219 -12.37 -2.88 24.24
C ARG A 219 -11.23 -3.18 23.29
N GLY A 220 -11.05 -4.43 22.93
CA GLY A 220 -10.09 -4.84 21.93
C GLY A 220 -10.44 -4.35 20.52
N LEU A 221 -9.45 -3.82 19.82
CA LEU A 221 -9.61 -3.36 18.43
C LEU A 221 -9.59 -4.53 17.45
N TYR A 222 -10.53 -4.54 16.50
CA TYR A 222 -10.56 -5.45 15.35
C TYR A 222 -10.51 -6.94 15.72
N SER A 223 -11.29 -7.38 16.71
CA SER A 223 -11.27 -8.76 17.19
C SER A 223 -11.57 -9.82 16.12
N GLN A 224 -12.19 -9.44 15.01
CA GLN A 224 -12.47 -10.32 13.87
C GLN A 224 -11.46 -10.20 12.74
N TRP A 225 -10.43 -9.35 12.86
CA TRP A 225 -9.48 -9.09 11.76
C TRP A 225 -8.71 -10.34 11.30
N GLY A 226 -8.51 -11.31 12.19
CA GLY A 226 -7.94 -12.62 11.82
C GLY A 226 -8.76 -13.42 10.79
N LYS A 227 -9.99 -12.98 10.46
CA LYS A 227 -10.87 -13.59 9.45
C LYS A 227 -10.89 -12.83 8.12
N VAL A 228 -10.19 -11.71 8.03
CA VAL A 228 -10.05 -10.92 6.80
C VAL A 228 -9.37 -11.75 5.72
N ARG A 229 -9.74 -11.51 4.46
CA ARG A 229 -9.14 -12.18 3.31
C ARG A 229 -7.62 -12.00 3.28
N ARG A 230 -6.93 -13.12 3.08
CA ARG A 230 -5.50 -13.22 2.88
C ARG A 230 -5.20 -13.41 1.41
N PHE A 231 -3.99 -13.08 0.99
CA PHE A 231 -3.55 -13.21 -0.40
C PHE A 231 -2.63 -14.44 -0.59
N ALA A 232 -1.76 -14.72 0.36
CA ALA A 232 -0.78 -15.79 0.28
C ALA A 232 -0.85 -16.77 1.47
N LEU A 233 -1.07 -16.27 2.68
CA LEU A 233 -1.09 -17.13 3.88
C LEU A 233 -2.27 -18.11 3.87
N THR A 234 -1.99 -19.35 4.24
CA THR A 234 -2.99 -20.39 4.46
C THR A 234 -3.49 -20.41 5.90
N SER A 235 -4.47 -21.24 6.21
CA SER A 235 -4.92 -21.42 7.60
C SER A 235 -3.85 -22.08 8.46
N ASN A 236 -3.03 -22.96 7.88
CA ASN A 236 -1.92 -23.59 8.60
C ASN A 236 -0.85 -22.58 9.00
N ASP A 237 -0.60 -21.57 8.18
CA ASP A 237 0.37 -20.51 8.48
C ASP A 237 -0.06 -19.66 9.69
N LEU A 238 -1.37 -19.43 9.85
CA LEU A 238 -1.89 -18.71 11.02
C LEU A 238 -1.65 -19.48 12.33
N ASP A 239 -1.68 -20.79 12.27
CA ASP A 239 -1.51 -21.66 13.44
C ASP A 239 -0.05 -22.07 13.70
N ALA A 240 0.87 -21.64 12.82
CA ALA A 240 2.29 -22.02 12.92
C ALA A 240 3.06 -21.30 14.03
N LEU A 241 2.50 -20.23 14.62
CA LEU A 241 3.14 -19.53 15.71
C LEU A 241 3.26 -20.40 16.97
N ALA A 242 4.44 -20.39 17.57
CA ALA A 242 4.68 -21.06 18.83
C ALA A 242 3.73 -20.53 19.91
N THR A 243 3.30 -21.42 20.80
CA THR A 243 2.52 -21.04 21.99
C THR A 243 3.33 -20.05 22.82
N PRO A 244 2.74 -18.93 23.24
CA PRO A 244 3.38 -18.00 24.14
C PRO A 244 3.73 -18.65 25.48
N PHE A 245 4.60 -18.00 26.23
CA PHE A 245 4.95 -18.46 27.59
C PHE A 245 3.72 -18.55 28.48
N ASP A 246 3.71 -19.56 29.35
CA ASP A 246 2.67 -19.70 30.34
C ASP A 246 2.70 -18.50 31.31
N CYS A 247 1.51 -18.09 31.74
CA CYS A 247 1.38 -17.12 32.82
C CYS A 247 2.04 -17.62 34.09
N SER A 248 2.99 -16.86 34.62
CA SER A 248 3.72 -17.23 35.84
C SER A 248 4.20 -15.98 36.56
N SER A 249 4.16 -16.00 37.88
CA SER A 249 4.84 -15.03 38.77
C SER A 249 6.17 -15.54 39.32
N ASP A 250 6.58 -16.75 38.91
CA ASP A 250 7.87 -17.31 39.31
C ASP A 250 9.02 -16.51 38.71
N VAL A 251 9.94 -16.04 39.55
CA VAL A 251 11.13 -15.26 39.14
C VAL A 251 12.06 -16.02 38.19
N ASN A 252 11.95 -17.34 38.14
CA ASN A 252 12.73 -18.19 37.24
C ASN A 252 11.99 -18.46 35.90
N SER A 253 10.78 -17.95 35.73
CA SER A 253 10.02 -18.13 34.47
C SER A 253 10.54 -17.23 33.37
N GLN A 254 10.34 -17.67 32.12
CA GLN A 254 10.73 -16.89 30.94
C GLN A 254 9.93 -15.57 30.81
N ILE A 255 8.64 -15.58 31.17
CA ILE A 255 7.82 -14.37 31.14
C ILE A 255 8.31 -13.34 32.14
N TYR A 256 8.73 -13.79 33.34
CA TYR A 256 9.33 -12.90 34.36
C TYR A 256 10.65 -12.30 33.84
N ALA A 257 11.52 -13.11 33.24
CA ALA A 257 12.80 -12.64 32.72
C ALA A 257 12.59 -11.55 31.63
N GLN A 258 11.66 -11.73 30.69
CA GLN A 258 11.35 -10.75 29.67
C GLN A 258 10.72 -9.48 30.26
N ALA A 259 9.80 -9.60 31.19
CA ALA A 259 9.18 -8.46 31.84
C ALA A 259 10.22 -7.66 32.67
N TYR A 260 11.14 -8.35 33.37
CA TYR A 260 12.21 -7.73 34.12
C TYR A 260 13.22 -7.00 33.22
N GLU A 261 13.59 -7.60 32.09
CA GLU A 261 14.41 -6.92 31.06
C GLU A 261 13.74 -5.64 30.60
N THR A 262 12.44 -5.71 30.23
CA THR A 262 11.66 -4.53 29.80
C THR A 262 11.64 -3.45 30.89
N TYR A 263 11.47 -3.85 32.16
CA TYR A 263 11.50 -2.93 33.29
C TYR A 263 12.86 -2.24 33.45
N VAL A 264 13.95 -2.98 33.37
CA VAL A 264 15.32 -2.45 33.51
C VAL A 264 15.63 -1.49 32.38
N ILE A 265 15.41 -1.89 31.12
CA ILE A 265 15.70 -1.05 29.94
C ILE A 265 14.86 0.22 29.95
N THR A 266 13.58 0.13 30.32
CA THR A 266 12.70 1.31 30.42
C THR A 266 13.20 2.29 31.49
N ASN A 267 13.68 1.79 32.65
CA ASN A 267 14.23 2.66 33.68
C ASN A 267 15.57 3.28 33.30
N GLU A 268 16.41 2.58 32.53
CA GLU A 268 17.64 3.16 32.00
C GLU A 268 17.34 4.27 30.94
N ALA A 269 16.40 4.03 30.03
CA ALA A 269 15.96 5.02 29.07
C ALA A 269 15.43 6.29 29.75
N ARG A 270 14.63 6.13 30.82
CA ARG A 270 14.11 7.26 31.62
C ARG A 270 15.16 8.08 32.36
N LYS A 271 16.27 7.44 32.77
CA LYS A 271 17.39 8.13 33.43
C LYS A 271 18.20 8.99 32.46
N ASN A 272 18.26 8.59 31.20
CA ASN A 272 19.04 9.26 30.17
C ASN A 272 18.12 9.75 29.03
N LEU A 273 17.27 10.71 29.34
CA LEU A 273 16.38 11.35 28.35
C LEU A 273 17.21 11.91 27.19
N LYS A 274 16.76 11.67 25.97
CA LYS A 274 17.46 11.94 24.69
C LYS A 274 18.68 11.06 24.43
N GLY A 275 18.85 9.99 25.15
CA GLY A 275 19.83 8.96 24.83
C GLY A 275 19.32 7.98 23.75
N ASP A 276 20.21 7.06 23.32
CA ASP A 276 19.93 6.12 22.24
C ASP A 276 18.72 5.23 22.49
N LEU A 277 18.50 4.80 23.73
CA LEU A 277 17.36 3.96 24.11
C LEU A 277 16.02 4.69 23.97
N GLU A 278 15.96 5.95 24.40
CA GLU A 278 14.75 6.77 24.22
C GLU A 278 14.50 7.03 22.75
N HIS A 279 15.54 7.40 21.99
CA HIS A 279 15.43 7.60 20.55
C HIS A 279 14.95 6.36 19.80
N GLN A 280 15.44 5.16 20.16
CA GLN A 280 14.95 3.91 19.59
C GLN A 280 13.47 3.67 19.91
N ALA A 281 13.05 3.92 21.16
CA ALA A 281 11.66 3.78 21.57
C ALA A 281 10.75 4.76 20.80
N GLU A 282 11.16 6.01 20.65
CA GLU A 282 10.44 7.02 19.88
C GLU A 282 10.38 6.67 18.39
N PHE A 283 11.49 6.21 17.82
CA PHE A 283 11.56 5.81 16.41
C PHE A 283 10.57 4.69 16.07
N TRP A 284 10.40 3.71 16.97
CA TRP A 284 9.48 2.59 16.78
C TRP A 284 8.05 2.86 17.27
N SER A 285 7.79 4.02 17.90
CA SER A 285 6.45 4.42 18.32
C SER A 285 5.65 5.10 17.19
N ASP A 286 5.41 4.39 16.11
CA ASP A 286 4.89 4.89 14.84
C ASP A 286 3.38 4.74 14.65
N ASP A 287 2.60 4.59 15.72
CA ASP A 287 1.13 4.50 15.65
C ASP A 287 0.44 5.63 16.42
N ARG A 288 0.82 6.88 16.15
CA ARG A 288 0.25 8.08 16.79
C ARG A 288 -0.44 8.96 15.76
N VAL A 289 -1.79 8.94 15.78
CA VAL A 289 -2.63 9.75 14.88
C VAL A 289 -2.26 11.24 14.96
N GLY A 290 -2.10 11.87 13.81
CA GLY A 290 -1.74 13.29 13.67
C GLY A 290 -0.25 13.61 13.90
N TRP A 291 0.57 12.61 14.30
CA TRP A 291 2.01 12.78 14.51
C TRP A 291 2.86 12.02 13.49
N THR A 292 2.59 10.74 13.36
CA THR A 292 3.36 9.83 12.51
C THR A 292 2.40 9.07 11.59
N PHE A 293 2.90 8.52 10.51
CA PHE A 293 2.20 7.48 9.77
C PHE A 293 2.27 6.13 10.52
N SER A 294 1.45 5.18 10.09
CA SER A 294 1.32 3.86 10.73
C SER A 294 2.53 2.95 10.47
N PRO A 295 2.65 1.79 11.17
CA PRO A 295 3.63 0.76 10.83
C PRO A 295 3.61 0.33 9.35
N PRO A 296 2.45 0.03 8.70
CA PRO A 296 2.43 -0.20 7.26
C PRO A 296 2.86 1.03 6.44
N GLY A 297 2.47 2.24 6.84
CA GLY A 297 2.98 3.46 6.23
C GLY A 297 4.51 3.56 6.28
N ARG A 298 5.13 3.13 7.37
CA ARG A 298 6.60 3.06 7.48
C ARG A 298 7.21 2.10 6.47
N MET A 299 6.60 0.93 6.27
CA MET A 299 7.14 -0.05 5.32
C MET A 299 7.10 0.46 3.88
N ILE A 300 6.01 1.12 3.47
CA ILE A 300 5.97 1.71 2.13
C ILE A 300 6.92 2.91 1.99
N ALA A 301 7.13 3.71 3.03
CA ALA A 301 8.11 4.80 3.02
C ALA A 301 9.56 4.28 2.90
N ILE A 302 9.87 3.13 3.51
CA ILE A 302 11.16 2.45 3.33
C ILE A 302 11.28 1.89 1.91
N ALA A 303 10.21 1.27 1.39
CA ALA A 303 10.19 0.75 0.03
C ALA A 303 10.42 1.86 -1.01
N ASP A 304 9.81 3.02 -0.82
CA ASP A 304 9.97 4.19 -1.67
C ASP A 304 11.45 4.66 -1.73
N GLN A 305 12.12 4.74 -0.58
CA GLN A 305 13.55 5.05 -0.50
C GLN A 305 14.42 4.00 -1.21
N ILE A 306 14.06 2.72 -1.14
CA ILE A 306 14.76 1.65 -1.84
C ILE A 306 14.57 1.76 -3.34
N VAL A 307 13.34 2.02 -3.79
CA VAL A 307 12.97 2.22 -5.19
C VAL A 307 13.79 3.35 -5.80
N GLU A 308 13.91 4.49 -5.10
CA GLU A 308 14.72 5.62 -5.51
C GLU A 308 16.20 5.27 -5.54
N LYS A 309 16.75 4.76 -4.44
CA LYS A 309 18.18 4.44 -4.29
C LYS A 309 18.68 3.41 -5.30
N GLU A 310 17.88 2.39 -5.57
CA GLU A 310 18.23 1.29 -6.47
C GLU A 310 17.79 1.56 -7.94
N ASN A 311 17.22 2.74 -8.22
CA ASN A 311 16.72 3.15 -9.54
C ASN A 311 15.79 2.09 -10.18
N PHE A 312 14.80 1.64 -9.43
CA PHE A 312 13.82 0.69 -9.99
C PHE A 312 13.03 1.35 -11.12
N ASN A 313 12.85 0.61 -12.20
CA ASN A 313 11.93 1.01 -13.26
C ASN A 313 10.47 0.79 -12.82
N LEU A 314 9.53 1.28 -13.62
CA LEU A 314 8.11 1.23 -13.31
C LEU A 314 7.60 -0.20 -13.10
N GLU A 315 8.07 -1.19 -13.87
CA GLU A 315 7.68 -2.59 -13.75
C GLU A 315 8.08 -3.19 -12.40
N LYS A 316 9.36 -3.06 -12.04
CA LYS A 316 9.86 -3.56 -10.73
C LYS A 316 9.15 -2.90 -9.57
N THR A 317 8.89 -1.60 -9.68
CA THR A 317 8.20 -0.83 -8.65
C THR A 317 6.74 -1.31 -8.51
N CYS A 318 6.04 -1.51 -9.62
CA CYS A 318 4.68 -2.06 -9.62
C CYS A 318 4.60 -3.42 -8.92
N VAL A 319 5.50 -4.33 -9.26
CA VAL A 319 5.57 -5.66 -8.65
C VAL A 319 5.90 -5.56 -7.16
N LEU A 320 6.85 -4.71 -6.78
CA LEU A 320 7.23 -4.51 -5.37
C LEU A 320 6.05 -4.05 -4.53
N TYR A 321 5.32 -3.00 -4.94
CA TYR A 321 4.20 -2.49 -4.15
C TYR A 321 3.02 -3.44 -4.11
N ALA A 322 2.77 -4.23 -5.16
CA ALA A 322 1.77 -5.28 -5.13
C ALA A 322 2.13 -6.38 -4.11
N GLN A 323 3.37 -6.85 -4.12
CA GLN A 323 3.84 -7.87 -3.19
C GLN A 323 3.89 -7.36 -1.75
N LEU A 324 4.42 -6.15 -1.54
CA LEU A 324 4.54 -5.53 -0.21
C LEU A 324 3.15 -5.35 0.42
N GLY A 325 2.21 -4.73 -0.31
CA GLY A 325 0.86 -4.52 0.22
C GLY A 325 0.16 -5.82 0.58
N MET A 326 0.25 -6.86 -0.27
CA MET A 326 -0.32 -8.19 0.04
C MET A 326 0.35 -8.82 1.27
N ALA A 327 1.66 -8.71 1.40
CA ALA A 327 2.40 -9.22 2.55
C ALA A 327 2.02 -8.49 3.85
N GLU A 328 1.89 -7.18 3.82
CA GLU A 328 1.46 -6.38 4.98
C GLU A 328 0.03 -6.71 5.42
N ASN A 329 -0.90 -6.87 4.45
CA ASN A 329 -2.26 -7.32 4.78
C ASN A 329 -2.24 -8.68 5.48
N ASP A 330 -1.50 -9.64 4.94
CA ASP A 330 -1.44 -10.98 5.48
C ASP A 330 -0.75 -11.00 6.85
N ALA A 331 0.28 -10.19 7.05
CA ALA A 331 0.93 -9.99 8.35
C ALA A 331 -0.03 -9.40 9.39
N ALA A 332 -0.84 -8.39 9.01
CA ALA A 332 -1.85 -7.81 9.88
C ALA A 332 -2.93 -8.84 10.26
N VAL A 333 -3.41 -9.64 9.30
CA VAL A 333 -4.39 -10.71 9.55
C VAL A 333 -3.81 -11.75 10.52
N ASN A 334 -2.57 -12.18 10.29
CA ASN A 334 -1.89 -13.16 11.16
C ASN A 334 -1.65 -12.59 12.57
N ALA A 335 -1.20 -11.34 12.68
CA ALA A 335 -0.98 -10.69 13.97
C ALA A 335 -2.27 -10.61 14.79
N TRP A 336 -3.39 -10.18 14.16
CA TRP A 336 -4.69 -10.06 14.84
C TRP A 336 -5.31 -11.41 15.15
N TYR A 337 -5.15 -12.41 14.29
CA TYR A 337 -5.57 -13.79 14.58
C TYR A 337 -4.91 -14.29 15.88
N ASN A 338 -3.59 -14.20 15.96
CA ASN A 338 -2.85 -14.70 17.12
C ASN A 338 -3.04 -13.84 18.36
N LYS A 339 -3.16 -12.50 18.20
CA LYS A 339 -3.45 -11.58 19.32
C LYS A 339 -4.72 -11.98 20.07
N TYR A 340 -5.78 -12.31 19.39
CA TYR A 340 -7.05 -12.72 20.01
C TYR A 340 -7.12 -14.21 20.35
N LYS A 341 -6.36 -15.06 19.64
CA LYS A 341 -6.23 -16.48 19.97
C LYS A 341 -5.56 -16.68 21.32
N PHE A 342 -4.47 -15.97 21.57
CA PHE A 342 -3.67 -16.11 22.78
C PHE A 342 -4.07 -15.15 23.91
N ASN A 343 -4.58 -13.98 23.59
CA ASN A 343 -5.11 -12.98 24.53
C ASN A 343 -4.21 -12.68 25.73
N ILE A 344 -2.92 -12.48 25.52
CA ILE A 344 -1.92 -12.34 26.58
C ILE A 344 -1.87 -10.92 27.11
N GLU A 345 -1.65 -10.78 28.42
CA GLU A 345 -1.41 -9.48 29.06
C GLU A 345 -0.17 -8.78 28.48
N ARG A 346 -0.18 -7.46 28.49
CA ARG A 346 0.96 -6.66 28.09
C ARG A 346 2.05 -6.63 29.16
N PRO A 347 3.32 -6.43 28.76
CA PRO A 347 4.42 -6.30 29.72
C PRO A 347 4.16 -5.26 30.83
N ILE A 348 3.55 -4.11 30.49
CA ILE A 348 3.19 -3.09 31.47
C ILE A 348 2.21 -3.60 32.52
N THR A 349 1.20 -4.37 32.13
CA THR A 349 0.22 -4.96 33.07
C THR A 349 0.90 -5.96 33.97
N TYR A 350 1.74 -6.81 33.40
CA TYR A 350 2.51 -7.80 34.15
C TYR A 350 3.47 -7.14 35.18
N ILE A 351 4.20 -6.09 34.77
CA ILE A 351 5.18 -5.39 35.63
C ILE A 351 4.48 -4.63 36.76
N GLN A 352 3.27 -4.13 36.56
CA GLN A 352 2.51 -3.39 37.59
C GLN A 352 1.69 -4.26 38.51
N ARG A 353 1.52 -5.52 38.23
CA ARG A 353 0.82 -6.50 39.03
C ARG A 353 1.68 -6.94 40.24
#